data_783c3ae68911ec3bca0519dc886320ec
#
_entry.id   783c3ae68911ec3bca0519dc886320ec
#
_cell.length_a   1.000
_cell.length_b   1.000
_cell.length_c   1.000
_cell.angle_alpha   90.00
_cell.angle_beta   90.00
_cell.angle_gamma   90.00
#
_symmetry.space_group_name_H-M   'P 1'
#
loop_
_entity.id
_entity.type
_entity.pdbx_description
1 polymer ?
#
loop_
_entity_poly.entity_id
_entity_poly.type
_entity_poly.pdbx_seq_one_letter_code
_entity_poly.pdbx_strand_id
1 'polypeptide(L)'
;HAQLLILAEPTSGLDPVSRDELLHIFKRIVKDGNRSVLFSTHITSDLDRCADDITYIQNGKIIRSCDKETFIHSFNHLRTPQDSCELSLEEIMLRTERKEYNNETAI
;
A
#
# COMPACT_ATOMS: atom_id res chain seq x y z
N HIS A 1 -23.56 -14.89 2.69
CA HIS A 1 -22.20 -15.41 2.87
C HIS A 1 -21.17 -14.31 2.64
N ALA A 2 -20.19 -14.22 3.53
CA ALA A 2 -19.03 -13.39 3.31
C ALA A 2 -18.16 -14.03 2.21
N GLN A 3 -17.67 -13.22 1.28
CA GLN A 3 -16.79 -13.69 0.21
C GLN A 3 -15.48 -12.91 0.28
N LEU A 4 -14.39 -13.59 0.02
CA LEU A 4 -13.05 -13.00 -0.03
C LEU A 4 -12.45 -13.26 -1.41
N LEU A 5 -12.11 -12.19 -2.10
CA LEU A 5 -11.38 -12.25 -3.37
C LEU A 5 -9.90 -11.97 -3.10
N ILE A 6 -9.03 -12.86 -3.52
CA ILE A 6 -7.58 -12.74 -3.32
C ILE A 6 -6.89 -12.61 -4.68
N LEU A 7 -6.12 -11.53 -4.87
CA LEU A 7 -5.47 -11.24 -6.14
C LEU A 7 -4.01 -10.86 -5.92
N ALA A 8 -3.14 -11.27 -6.85
CA ALA A 8 -1.73 -10.89 -6.83
C ALA A 8 -1.47 -9.93 -8.01
N GLU A 9 -0.99 -8.73 -7.70
CA GLU A 9 -0.64 -7.72 -8.71
C GLU A 9 -1.74 -7.51 -9.76
N PRO A 10 -3.00 -7.23 -9.35
CA PRO A 10 -4.14 -7.26 -10.29
C PRO A 10 -4.10 -6.19 -11.37
N THR A 11 -3.40 -5.08 -11.15
CA THR A 11 -3.31 -3.98 -12.14
C THR A 11 -2.04 -4.03 -12.97
N SER A 12 -1.16 -5.00 -12.73
CA SER A 12 0.11 -5.11 -13.45
C SER A 12 -0.13 -5.28 -14.95
N GLY A 13 0.55 -4.45 -15.74
CA GLY A 13 0.42 -4.49 -17.19
C GLY A 13 -0.78 -3.77 -17.78
N LEU A 14 -1.66 -3.22 -16.94
CA LEU A 14 -2.80 -2.45 -17.42
C LEU A 14 -2.43 -1.00 -17.72
N ASP A 15 -3.06 -0.42 -18.74
CA ASP A 15 -2.95 1.00 -19.00
C ASP A 15 -3.67 1.81 -17.89
N PRO A 16 -3.43 3.14 -17.79
CA PRO A 16 -4.01 3.94 -16.71
C PRO A 16 -5.54 3.91 -16.64
N VAL A 17 -6.23 3.88 -17.76
CA VAL A 17 -7.69 3.86 -17.77
C VAL A 17 -8.23 2.53 -17.25
N SER A 18 -7.69 1.43 -17.75
CA SER A 18 -8.10 0.08 -17.30
C SER A 18 -7.78 -0.15 -15.82
N ARG A 19 -6.64 0.35 -15.36
CA ARG A 19 -6.28 0.31 -13.94
C ARG A 19 -7.31 1.02 -13.09
N ASP A 20 -7.66 2.24 -13.46
CA ASP A 20 -8.63 3.03 -12.72
C ASP A 20 -10.01 2.34 -12.67
N GLU A 21 -10.45 1.78 -13.79
CA GLU A 21 -11.69 1.02 -13.85
C GLU A 21 -11.70 -0.19 -12.93
N LEU A 22 -10.60 -0.94 -12.89
CA LEU A 22 -10.49 -2.10 -12.03
C LEU A 22 -10.55 -1.71 -10.54
N LEU A 23 -9.85 -0.65 -10.16
CA LEU A 23 -9.87 -0.16 -8.78
C LEU A 23 -11.28 0.31 -8.37
N HIS A 24 -12.02 0.92 -9.28
CA HIS A 24 -13.42 1.28 -9.05
C HIS A 24 -14.30 0.04 -8.84
N ILE A 25 -14.04 -1.03 -9.58
CA ILE A 25 -14.75 -2.30 -9.41
C ILE A 25 -14.49 -2.87 -8.00
N PHE A 26 -13.25 -2.83 -7.52
CA PHE A 26 -12.93 -3.28 -6.18
C PHE A 26 -13.70 -2.50 -5.12
N LYS A 27 -13.76 -1.18 -5.24
CA LYS A 27 -14.53 -0.35 -4.31
C LYS A 27 -16.00 -0.71 -4.31
N ARG A 28 -16.59 -0.99 -5.46
CA ARG A 28 -18.00 -1.40 -5.56
C ARG A 28 -18.25 -2.76 -4.93
N ILE A 29 -17.33 -3.70 -5.12
CA ILE A 29 -17.46 -5.05 -4.57
C ILE A 29 -17.56 -5.02 -3.05
N VAL A 30 -16.78 -4.19 -2.38
CA VAL A 30 -16.73 -4.15 -0.91
C VAL A 30 -17.76 -3.24 -0.29
N LYS A 31 -18.48 -2.46 -1.09
CA LYS A 31 -19.39 -1.42 -0.59
C LYS A 31 -20.55 -1.97 0.24
N ASP A 32 -21.03 -3.18 -0.07
CA ASP A 32 -22.16 -3.77 0.63
C ASP A 32 -21.77 -4.45 1.96
N GLY A 33 -20.47 -4.55 2.26
CA GLY A 33 -19.97 -5.12 3.50
C GLY A 33 -19.93 -6.65 3.53
N ASN A 34 -20.43 -7.34 2.49
CA ASN A 34 -20.46 -8.79 2.43
C ASN A 34 -19.28 -9.41 1.71
N ARG A 35 -18.50 -8.59 1.01
CA ARG A 35 -17.34 -9.04 0.25
C ARG A 35 -16.12 -8.24 0.61
N SER A 36 -14.97 -8.90 0.56
CA SER A 36 -13.68 -8.28 0.83
C SER A 36 -12.72 -8.59 -0.31
N VAL A 37 -11.81 -7.67 -0.58
CA VAL A 37 -10.75 -7.85 -1.57
C VAL A 37 -9.42 -7.74 -0.87
N LEU A 38 -8.58 -8.76 -1.01
CA LEU A 38 -7.19 -8.74 -0.58
C LEU A 38 -6.32 -8.84 -1.82
N PHE A 39 -5.49 -7.83 -2.07
CA PHE A 39 -4.57 -7.89 -3.20
C PHE A 39 -3.18 -7.44 -2.79
N SER A 40 -2.18 -8.07 -3.40
CA SER A 40 -0.79 -7.66 -3.24
C SER A 40 -0.39 -6.78 -4.40
N THR A 41 0.37 -5.73 -4.12
CA THR A 41 0.89 -4.83 -5.14
C THR A 41 2.12 -4.09 -4.63
N HIS A 42 3.02 -3.71 -5.54
CA HIS A 42 4.08 -2.76 -5.25
C HIS A 42 3.76 -1.38 -5.85
N ILE A 43 2.57 -1.22 -6.42
CA ILE A 43 2.13 0.05 -7.02
C ILE A 43 1.37 0.84 -5.95
N THR A 44 2.08 1.76 -5.31
CA THR A 44 1.54 2.51 -4.17
C THR A 44 0.35 3.39 -4.51
N SER A 45 0.27 3.88 -5.75
CA SER A 45 -0.88 4.68 -6.19
C SER A 45 -2.19 3.89 -6.17
N ASP A 46 -2.15 2.58 -6.38
CA ASP A 46 -3.34 1.73 -6.28
C ASP A 46 -3.84 1.69 -4.85
N LEU A 47 -2.93 1.61 -3.89
CA LEU A 47 -3.27 1.59 -2.47
C LEU A 47 -3.86 2.94 -2.03
N ASP A 48 -3.30 4.04 -2.51
CA ASP A 48 -3.84 5.37 -2.21
C ASP A 48 -5.28 5.53 -2.69
N ARG A 49 -5.62 4.89 -3.81
CA ARG A 49 -6.94 5.01 -4.40
C ARG A 49 -8.01 4.16 -3.74
N CYS A 50 -7.67 2.95 -3.29
CA CYS A 50 -8.72 2.02 -2.88
C CYS A 50 -8.46 1.22 -1.61
N ALA A 51 -7.28 1.27 -1.01
CA ALA A 51 -7.01 0.48 0.18
C ALA A 51 -7.58 1.11 1.44
N ASP A 52 -8.25 0.29 2.25
CA ASP A 52 -8.69 0.68 3.59
C ASP A 52 -7.63 0.31 4.62
N ASP A 53 -7.06 -0.88 4.48
CA ASP A 53 -6.03 -1.41 5.38
C ASP A 53 -4.79 -1.77 4.57
N ILE A 54 -3.62 -1.61 5.18
CA ILE A 54 -2.35 -1.89 4.53
C ILE A 54 -1.51 -2.82 5.40
N THR A 55 -0.94 -3.85 4.77
CA THR A 55 0.05 -4.71 5.38
C THR A 55 1.35 -4.59 4.58
N TYR A 56 2.40 -4.15 5.23
CA TYR A 56 3.72 -4.00 4.60
C TYR A 56 4.57 -5.21 4.94
N ILE A 57 5.03 -5.90 3.90
CA ILE A 57 5.90 -7.08 4.03
C ILE A 57 7.26 -6.75 3.42
N GLN A 58 8.33 -7.04 4.15
CA GLN A 58 9.69 -6.81 3.69
C GLN A 58 10.57 -7.97 4.16
N ASN A 59 11.32 -8.56 3.24
CA ASN A 59 12.20 -9.69 3.52
C ASN A 59 11.50 -10.85 4.23
N GLY A 60 10.26 -11.15 3.82
CA GLY A 60 9.45 -12.23 4.38
C GLY A 60 8.86 -11.95 5.75
N LYS A 61 8.96 -10.71 6.23
CA LYS A 61 8.43 -10.32 7.55
C LYS A 61 7.38 -9.23 7.41
N ILE A 62 6.36 -9.28 8.26
CA ILE A 62 5.38 -8.21 8.35
C ILE A 62 6.01 -7.08 9.18
N ILE A 63 6.20 -5.94 8.54
CA ILE A 63 6.74 -4.75 9.18
C ILE A 63 5.64 -4.01 9.93
N ARG A 64 4.47 -3.89 9.30
CA ARG A 64 3.31 -3.20 9.88
C ARG A 64 2.03 -3.65 9.19
N SER A 65 0.95 -3.70 9.96
CA SER A 65 -0.36 -4.04 9.43
C SER A 65 -1.42 -3.27 10.22
N CYS A 66 -2.11 -2.33 9.54
CA CYS A 66 -3.15 -1.50 10.17
C CYS A 66 -3.92 -0.74 9.09
N ASP A 67 -4.91 0.06 9.50
CA ASP A 67 -5.62 0.92 8.56
C ASP A 67 -4.66 1.93 7.92
N LYS A 68 -5.05 2.44 6.77
CA LYS A 68 -4.18 3.29 5.95
C LYS A 68 -3.72 4.56 6.69
N GLU A 69 -4.63 5.24 7.39
CA GLU A 69 -4.28 6.46 8.11
C GLU A 69 -3.28 6.19 9.23
N THR A 70 -3.53 5.17 10.03
CA THR A 70 -2.62 4.76 11.10
C THR A 70 -1.28 4.34 10.53
N PHE A 71 -1.30 3.62 9.40
CA PHE A 71 -0.08 3.22 8.71
C PHE A 71 0.79 4.42 8.35
N ILE A 72 0.19 5.43 7.70
CA ILE A 72 0.91 6.64 7.29
C ILE A 72 1.47 7.40 8.51
N HIS A 73 0.65 7.60 9.54
CA HIS A 73 1.07 8.25 10.77
C HIS A 73 2.24 7.54 11.44
N SER A 74 2.25 6.23 11.41
CA SER A 74 3.28 5.43 12.09
C SER A 74 4.68 5.60 11.48
N PHE A 75 4.79 6.18 10.28
CA PHE A 75 6.05 6.44 9.62
C PHE A 75 6.45 7.93 9.63
N ASN A 76 5.79 8.76 10.45
CA ASN A 76 6.14 10.18 10.56
C ASN A 76 7.57 10.41 11.05
N HIS A 77 8.17 9.44 11.75
CA HIS A 77 9.56 9.52 12.18
C HIS A 77 10.56 9.56 11.03
N LEU A 78 10.14 9.20 9.81
CA LEU A 78 10.98 9.27 8.62
C LEU A 78 10.94 10.65 7.94
N ARG A 79 10.07 11.55 8.42
CA ARG A 79 9.97 12.90 7.85
C ARG A 79 11.22 13.72 8.17
N THR A 80 11.54 14.63 7.25
CA THR A 80 12.61 15.59 7.42
C THR A 80 12.04 17.01 7.54
N PRO A 81 12.84 18.03 7.95
CA PRO A 81 12.34 19.41 7.99
C PRO A 81 11.83 19.96 6.66
N GLN A 82 12.23 19.35 5.53
CA GLN A 82 11.75 19.76 4.21
C GLN A 82 10.35 19.23 3.90
N ASP A 83 9.86 18.24 4.64
CA ASP A 83 8.54 17.66 4.40
C ASP A 83 7.47 18.53 5.05
N SER A 84 6.59 19.11 4.25
CA SER A 84 5.53 20.00 4.73
C SER A 84 4.30 19.25 5.25
N CYS A 85 4.16 17.99 4.93
CA CYS A 85 3.01 17.15 5.30
C CYS A 85 3.44 15.72 5.55
N GLU A 86 2.49 14.85 5.88
CA GLU A 86 2.77 13.44 6.05
C GLU A 86 3.30 12.81 4.76
N LEU A 87 4.14 11.79 4.89
CA LEU A 87 4.71 11.10 3.74
C LEU A 87 3.63 10.32 2.98
N SER A 88 3.75 10.28 1.65
CA SER A 88 2.94 9.37 0.84
C SER A 88 3.39 7.93 1.03
N LEU A 89 2.56 6.98 0.64
CA LEU A 89 2.93 5.56 0.70
C LEU A 89 4.20 5.28 -0.11
N GLU A 90 4.33 5.90 -1.27
CA GLU A 90 5.54 5.75 -2.09
C GLU A 90 6.79 6.23 -1.35
N GLU A 91 6.74 7.41 -0.72
CA GLU A 91 7.88 7.93 0.04
C GLU A 91 8.21 7.08 1.25
N ILE A 92 7.20 6.56 1.94
CA ILE A 92 7.41 5.64 3.06
C ILE A 92 8.19 4.41 2.59
N MET A 93 7.75 3.81 1.50
CA MET A 93 8.42 2.63 0.95
C MET A 93 9.85 2.94 0.52
N LEU A 94 10.06 4.04 -0.20
CA LEU A 94 11.38 4.44 -0.65
C LEU A 94 12.34 4.68 0.52
N ARG A 95 11.92 5.41 1.53
CA ARG A 95 12.77 5.74 2.68
C ARG A 95 13.07 4.52 3.53
N THR A 96 12.10 3.64 3.73
CA THR A 96 12.29 2.42 4.49
C THR A 96 13.29 1.48 3.80
N GLU A 97 13.15 1.30 2.49
CA GLU A 97 14.03 0.42 1.73
C GLU A 97 15.43 1.00 1.55
N ARG A 98 15.55 2.31 1.34
CA ARG A 98 16.87 2.97 1.28
C ARG A 98 17.62 2.84 2.59
N LYS A 99 16.95 3.00 3.72
CA LYS A 99 17.58 2.87 5.03
C LYS A 99 18.16 1.48 5.20
N GLU A 100 17.42 0.45 4.81
CA GLU A 100 17.88 -0.93 4.90
C GLU A 100 19.07 -1.17 3.96
N TYR A 101 18.97 -0.68 2.72
CA TYR A 101 20.05 -0.77 1.76
C TYR A 101 21.34 -0.10 2.25
N ASN A 102 21.20 1.11 2.82
CA ASN A 102 22.36 1.84 3.36
C ASN A 102 22.99 1.11 4.55
N ASN A 103 22.18 0.45 5.38
CA ASN A 103 22.69 -0.35 6.49
C ASN A 103 23.49 -1.56 5.97
N GLU A 104 23.03 -2.20 4.92
CA GLU A 104 23.73 -3.30 4.29
C GLU A 104 25.07 -2.87 3.66
N THR A 105 25.08 -1.70 3.01
CA THR A 105 26.27 -1.19 2.35
C THR A 105 27.28 -0.56 3.31
N ALA A 106 26.88 -0.23 4.53
CA ALA A 106 27.76 0.34 5.55
C ALA A 106 28.70 -0.71 6.18
N ILE A 107 28.47 -1.96 5.89
CA ILE A 107 29.32 -3.03 6.35
C ILE A 107 30.53 -3.17 5.43
#